data_985e39535b871f93e9a3a1912255708f
#
_entry.id   985e39535b871f93e9a3a1912255708f
#
_cell.length_a   1.000
_cell.length_b   1.000
_cell.length_c   1.000
_cell.angle_alpha   90.00
_cell.angle_beta   90.00
_cell.angle_gamma   90.00
#
_symmetry.space_group_name_H-M   'P 1'
#
loop_
_entity.id
_entity.type
_entity.pdbx_description
1 polymer ?
#
loop_
_entity_poly.entity_id
_entity_poly.type
_entity_poly.pdbx_seq_one_letter_code
_entity_poly.pdbx_strand_id
1 'polypeptide(L)'
;PEAPPVIVHGALDPGVGEAQKWPVEPIEFVKMAAEAGASVAGINCVAPWAAAAFVSEAKEAPAVAAGDILLSAMPNAGGFERIGHRFLARANPEYMGTLARQLGDSGASLVGGCCEVHPEHIREMSAYLKSRTSSLEQDSAGPAARPGTLGNTGTGSVPVAAVRDKSDSRRANGEFSRKLFEGEFAISVEVVAPLGAESKALDLRATMVSQVVEEGLADAVDITDGSRGMPLVPPGDLIELIRQKLDWRDGDRIEFIPHFTGRDLSTLAVQSRLMGYHWRGIKNVLFITGDPPKMSPTYPRSTAVFDMNSVQMIRTTAGQLNQGRDFGGNPLGSEFASSARFTVGTGFEPEAINMPRELDRLRAKIDAGADYVMTQPAFDNSPLSTIEPVRDLIPVLPGVLVLRSADHARRIAQVPGMNLPAGVLDEMDRFSEPADQAKVGLDLAVTRARAYKSEGWAGLYLMSPASMGAAVSVLKALAE
;
A
#
# COMPACT_ATOMS: atom_id res chain seq x y z
N PRO A 1 38.96 -13.77 32.21
CA PRO A 1 37.73 -13.34 31.54
C PRO A 1 38.13 -12.31 30.48
N GLU A 2 37.78 -12.54 29.24
CA GLU A 2 37.94 -11.55 28.18
C GLU A 2 37.14 -10.29 28.54
N ALA A 3 37.69 -9.11 28.26
CA ALA A 3 36.99 -7.85 28.48
C ALA A 3 35.69 -7.82 27.60
N PRO A 4 34.59 -7.31 28.10
CA PRO A 4 33.36 -7.21 27.31
C PRO A 4 33.57 -6.31 26.08
N PRO A 5 32.88 -6.57 24.96
CA PRO A 5 32.99 -5.74 23.77
C PRO A 5 32.51 -4.32 24.10
N VAL A 6 33.22 -3.31 23.58
CA VAL A 6 32.92 -1.90 23.78
C VAL A 6 32.18 -1.38 22.56
N ILE A 7 31.02 -0.74 22.76
CA ILE A 7 30.25 -0.07 21.74
C ILE A 7 30.35 1.45 21.96
N VAL A 8 30.76 2.18 20.93
CA VAL A 8 30.87 3.64 20.95
C VAL A 8 29.84 4.25 20.00
N HIS A 9 28.97 5.07 20.52
CA HIS A 9 27.98 5.81 19.73
C HIS A 9 28.21 7.31 19.80
N GLY A 10 28.12 7.99 18.64
CA GLY A 10 28.09 9.44 18.53
C GLY A 10 26.69 9.96 18.20
N ALA A 11 26.26 11.04 18.87
CA ALA A 11 25.08 11.79 18.45
C ALA A 11 25.50 12.89 17.44
N LEU A 12 25.91 12.45 16.26
CA LEU A 12 26.49 13.31 15.22
C LEU A 12 25.36 13.78 14.28
N ASP A 13 24.77 14.94 14.57
CA ASP A 13 23.73 15.54 13.72
C ASP A 13 24.38 16.46 12.68
N PRO A 14 24.30 16.15 11.37
CA PRO A 14 24.90 17.00 10.32
C PRO A 14 24.08 18.26 10.03
N GLY A 15 22.95 18.48 10.74
CA GLY A 15 22.03 19.59 10.48
C GLY A 15 21.16 19.37 9.23
N VAL A 16 20.40 20.40 8.86
CA VAL A 16 19.46 20.34 7.70
C VAL A 16 19.72 21.52 6.75
N GLY A 17 19.53 21.31 5.44
CA GLY A 17 19.65 22.32 4.39
C GLY A 17 20.99 22.30 3.66
N GLU A 18 21.34 23.40 2.97
CA GLU A 18 22.55 23.50 2.12
C GLU A 18 23.87 23.46 2.90
N ALA A 19 23.83 23.63 4.23
CA ALA A 19 25.00 23.62 5.11
C ALA A 19 25.13 22.33 5.92
N GLN A 20 24.65 21.20 5.42
CA GLN A 20 24.86 19.90 6.07
C GLN A 20 26.34 19.61 6.23
N LYS A 21 26.81 19.49 7.46
CA LYS A 21 28.20 19.15 7.76
C LYS A 21 28.27 18.30 9.02
N TRP A 22 28.95 17.18 8.92
CA TRP A 22 29.20 16.35 10.09
C TRP A 22 30.04 17.11 11.13
N PRO A 23 29.70 17.04 12.43
CA PRO A 23 30.57 17.54 13.50
C PRO A 23 31.92 16.83 13.53
N VAL A 24 31.92 15.53 13.21
CA VAL A 24 33.08 14.68 12.94
C VAL A 24 32.70 13.81 11.73
N GLU A 25 33.53 13.75 10.73
CA GLU A 25 33.28 12.93 9.54
C GLU A 25 33.12 11.46 9.89
N PRO A 26 32.16 10.71 9.32
CA PRO A 26 31.85 9.33 9.68
C PRO A 26 33.06 8.40 9.68
N ILE A 27 33.92 8.48 8.67
CA ILE A 27 35.15 7.68 8.56
C ILE A 27 36.13 7.99 9.70
N GLU A 28 36.32 9.27 10.02
CA GLU A 28 37.23 9.68 11.11
C GLU A 28 36.68 9.27 12.48
N PHE A 29 35.36 9.35 12.70
CA PHE A 29 34.72 8.86 13.92
C PHE A 29 34.96 7.37 14.12
N VAL A 30 34.80 6.55 13.07
CA VAL A 30 35.05 5.09 13.12
C VAL A 30 36.49 4.80 13.42
N LYS A 31 37.42 5.53 12.79
CA LYS A 31 38.85 5.41 13.04
C LYS A 31 39.21 5.69 14.49
N MET A 32 38.73 6.81 15.04
CA MET A 32 38.93 7.15 16.46
C MET A 32 38.39 6.07 17.41
N ALA A 33 37.20 5.53 17.08
CA ALA A 33 36.61 4.45 17.90
C ALA A 33 37.46 3.16 17.85
N ALA A 34 37.96 2.79 16.67
CA ALA A 34 38.85 1.63 16.49
C ALA A 34 40.18 1.81 17.23
N GLU A 35 40.79 2.99 17.13
CA GLU A 35 42.05 3.32 17.86
C GLU A 35 41.84 3.30 19.39
N ALA A 36 40.63 3.60 19.86
CA ALA A 36 40.26 3.50 21.28
C ALA A 36 39.91 2.06 21.72
N GLY A 37 39.99 1.07 20.83
CA GLY A 37 39.73 -0.35 21.12
C GLY A 37 38.23 -0.71 21.15
N ALA A 38 37.36 0.06 20.52
CA ALA A 38 35.95 -0.28 20.39
C ALA A 38 35.74 -1.45 19.43
N SER A 39 34.81 -2.35 19.76
CA SER A 39 34.36 -3.44 18.90
C SER A 39 33.26 -2.99 17.92
N VAL A 40 32.54 -1.95 18.26
CA VAL A 40 31.45 -1.39 17.45
C VAL A 40 31.49 0.13 17.50
N ALA A 41 31.45 0.78 16.35
CA ALA A 41 31.23 2.22 16.23
C ALA A 41 29.86 2.50 15.59
N GLY A 42 29.18 3.54 16.04
CA GLY A 42 27.87 3.84 15.47
C GLY A 42 27.31 5.19 15.80
N ILE A 43 26.15 5.42 15.26
CA ILE A 43 25.39 6.66 15.41
C ILE A 43 24.12 6.41 16.20
N ASN A 44 23.75 7.33 17.10
CA ASN A 44 22.49 7.26 17.79
C ASN A 44 21.83 8.62 17.95
N CYS A 45 20.55 8.62 18.26
CA CYS A 45 19.75 9.82 18.58
C CYS A 45 19.76 10.90 17.47
N VAL A 46 19.87 10.48 16.24
CA VAL A 46 19.80 11.35 15.05
C VAL A 46 18.58 11.01 14.20
N ALA A 47 18.25 11.88 13.25
CA ALA A 47 17.18 11.62 12.29
C ALA A 47 17.46 10.36 11.45
N PRO A 48 16.42 9.60 11.00
CA PRO A 48 16.57 8.40 10.19
C PRO A 48 17.49 8.57 8.96
N TRP A 49 17.33 9.68 8.23
CA TRP A 49 18.14 9.97 7.05
C TRP A 49 19.62 10.20 7.39
N ALA A 50 19.90 10.84 8.55
CA ALA A 50 21.29 11.06 8.99
C ALA A 50 21.96 9.74 9.40
N ALA A 51 21.20 8.83 10.02
CA ALA A 51 21.72 7.49 10.32
C ALA A 51 22.05 6.70 9.04
N ALA A 52 21.20 6.80 8.00
CA ALA A 52 21.47 6.16 6.71
C ALA A 52 22.71 6.74 6.02
N ALA A 53 22.85 8.06 6.01
CA ALA A 53 24.03 8.75 5.47
C ALA A 53 25.32 8.34 6.21
N PHE A 54 25.28 8.36 7.55
CA PHE A 54 26.41 7.94 8.37
C PHE A 54 26.90 6.51 8.02
N VAL A 55 25.99 5.52 7.99
CA VAL A 55 26.35 4.13 7.67
C VAL A 55 26.92 4.02 6.26
N SER A 56 26.32 4.73 5.29
CA SER A 56 26.76 4.71 3.90
C SER A 56 28.17 5.26 3.73
N GLU A 57 28.59 6.25 4.51
CA GLU A 57 29.92 6.82 4.49
C GLU A 57 30.89 6.03 5.38
N ALA A 58 30.48 5.66 6.59
CA ALA A 58 31.31 4.98 7.58
C ALA A 58 31.77 3.56 7.13
N LYS A 59 31.01 2.89 6.26
CA LYS A 59 31.38 1.57 5.72
C LYS A 59 32.68 1.59 4.92
N GLU A 60 33.07 2.74 4.38
CA GLU A 60 34.32 2.93 3.61
C GLU A 60 35.54 3.09 4.54
N ALA A 61 35.36 3.12 5.86
CA ALA A 61 36.48 3.20 6.79
C ALA A 61 37.33 1.92 6.72
N PRO A 62 38.69 2.03 6.66
CA PRO A 62 39.60 0.88 6.55
C PRO A 62 39.38 -0.18 7.63
N ALA A 63 39.09 0.22 8.87
CA ALA A 63 38.84 -0.70 9.97
C ALA A 63 37.54 -1.52 9.80
N VAL A 64 36.53 -0.96 9.15
CA VAL A 64 35.27 -1.68 8.80
C VAL A 64 35.53 -2.65 7.66
N ALA A 65 36.26 -2.23 6.64
CA ALA A 65 36.62 -3.09 5.50
C ALA A 65 37.51 -4.27 5.92
N ALA A 66 38.35 -4.07 6.90
CA ALA A 66 39.20 -5.13 7.50
C ALA A 66 38.40 -6.07 8.42
N GLY A 67 37.21 -5.70 8.85
CA GLY A 67 36.43 -6.47 9.82
C GLY A 67 36.86 -6.26 11.28
N ASP A 68 37.69 -5.27 11.56
CA ASP A 68 38.21 -4.96 12.89
C ASP A 68 37.17 -4.30 13.80
N ILE A 69 36.19 -3.59 13.20
CA ILE A 69 35.13 -2.90 13.91
C ILE A 69 33.80 -3.03 13.14
N LEU A 70 32.71 -3.25 13.87
CA LEU A 70 31.37 -3.35 13.32
C LEU A 70 30.66 -1.98 13.34
N LEU A 71 29.68 -1.79 12.46
CA LEU A 71 28.86 -0.59 12.44
C LEU A 71 27.52 -0.80 13.15
N SER A 72 27.05 0.25 13.86
CA SER A 72 25.73 0.26 14.44
C SER A 72 24.96 1.56 14.13
N ALA A 73 23.62 1.48 14.10
CA ALA A 73 22.75 2.61 13.91
C ALA A 73 21.52 2.53 14.81
N MET A 74 21.30 3.58 15.62
CA MET A 74 20.19 3.71 16.56
C MET A 74 19.47 5.06 16.33
N PRO A 75 18.79 5.24 15.17
CA PRO A 75 18.08 6.47 14.87
C PRO A 75 16.92 6.70 15.83
N ASN A 76 16.48 7.95 15.95
CA ASN A 76 15.21 8.26 16.59
C ASN A 76 14.05 8.05 15.60
N ALA A 77 12.81 8.10 16.07
CA ALA A 77 11.62 7.99 15.21
C ALA A 77 11.32 9.29 14.43
N GLY A 78 12.35 10.01 13.98
CA GLY A 78 12.25 11.17 13.09
C GLY A 78 12.11 12.50 13.78
N GLY A 79 12.42 12.59 15.09
CA GLY A 79 12.37 13.81 15.89
C GLY A 79 10.97 14.16 16.39
N PHE A 80 10.94 15.05 17.39
CA PHE A 80 9.68 15.52 17.99
C PHE A 80 9.18 16.77 17.31
N GLU A 81 7.90 16.85 17.07
CA GLU A 81 7.20 18.10 16.93
C GLU A 81 6.26 18.26 18.13
N ARG A 82 6.44 19.31 18.90
CA ARG A 82 5.54 19.63 20.00
C ARG A 82 4.36 20.43 19.45
N ILE A 83 3.19 19.81 19.42
CA ILE A 83 1.94 20.52 19.11
C ILE A 83 1.13 20.63 20.42
N GLY A 84 1.20 21.81 21.05
CA GLY A 84 0.59 22.04 22.35
C GLY A 84 1.25 21.20 23.46
N HIS A 85 0.51 20.26 24.04
CA HIS A 85 0.98 19.36 25.10
C HIS A 85 1.31 17.94 24.59
N ARG A 86 1.26 17.68 23.27
CA ARG A 86 1.53 16.37 22.66
C ARG A 86 2.83 16.39 21.89
N PHE A 87 3.55 15.26 21.96
CA PHE A 87 4.70 14.98 21.12
C PHE A 87 4.27 13.97 20.05
N LEU A 88 4.53 14.28 18.78
CA LEU A 88 4.22 13.39 17.67
C LEU A 88 5.52 12.82 17.10
N ALA A 89 5.65 11.49 17.10
CA ALA A 89 6.72 10.80 16.40
C ALA A 89 6.49 10.89 14.88
N ARG A 90 7.52 11.27 14.12
CA ARG A 90 7.42 11.46 12.66
C ARG A 90 7.58 10.18 11.84
N ALA A 91 8.12 9.12 12.42
CA ALA A 91 8.33 7.84 11.74
C ALA A 91 7.39 6.78 12.29
N ASN A 92 6.62 6.15 11.41
CA ASN A 92 5.79 5.01 11.79
C ASN A 92 6.63 3.71 11.83
N PRO A 93 6.13 2.62 12.44
CA PRO A 93 6.87 1.35 12.55
C PRO A 93 7.32 0.79 11.19
N GLU A 94 6.52 0.90 10.15
CA GLU A 94 6.82 0.39 8.81
C GLU A 94 7.98 1.15 8.14
N TYR A 95 8.00 2.47 8.28
CA TYR A 95 9.12 3.28 7.82
C TYR A 95 10.41 2.87 8.52
N MET A 96 10.36 2.65 9.84
CA MET A 96 11.52 2.20 10.61
C MET A 96 11.95 0.78 10.20
N GLY A 97 11.01 -0.09 9.81
CA GLY A 97 11.30 -1.41 9.23
C GLY A 97 12.06 -1.30 7.91
N THR A 98 11.58 -0.47 6.98
CA THR A 98 12.25 -0.20 5.70
C THR A 98 13.64 0.41 5.91
N LEU A 99 13.76 1.38 6.83
CA LEU A 99 15.03 1.97 7.20
C LEU A 99 16.00 0.92 7.76
N ALA A 100 15.55 0.05 8.65
CA ALA A 100 16.38 -0.99 9.24
C ALA A 100 16.97 -1.91 8.16
N ARG A 101 16.17 -2.29 7.16
CA ARG A 101 16.65 -3.05 6.01
C ARG A 101 17.70 -2.28 5.23
N GLN A 102 17.43 -1.00 4.90
CA GLN A 102 18.39 -0.13 4.21
C GLN A 102 19.73 -0.02 4.98
N LEU A 103 19.67 0.19 6.30
CA LEU A 103 20.85 0.25 7.15
C LEU A 103 21.65 -1.05 7.13
N GLY A 104 20.97 -2.20 7.22
CA GLY A 104 21.58 -3.51 7.12
C GLY A 104 22.22 -3.76 5.74
N ASP A 105 21.55 -3.41 4.66
CA ASP A 105 22.08 -3.53 3.29
C ASP A 105 23.27 -2.59 3.05
N SER A 106 23.30 -1.45 3.75
CA SER A 106 24.43 -0.51 3.72
C SER A 106 25.61 -0.91 4.59
N GLY A 107 25.53 -2.00 5.39
CA GLY A 107 26.64 -2.52 6.18
C GLY A 107 26.53 -2.38 7.70
N ALA A 108 25.41 -1.89 8.24
CA ALA A 108 25.20 -1.89 9.67
C ALA A 108 24.99 -3.33 10.20
N SER A 109 25.77 -3.73 11.20
CA SER A 109 25.69 -5.03 11.87
C SER A 109 24.72 -5.01 13.05
N LEU A 110 24.53 -3.86 13.67
CA LEU A 110 23.62 -3.64 14.78
C LEU A 110 22.65 -2.52 14.42
N VAL A 111 21.35 -2.81 14.44
CA VAL A 111 20.31 -1.83 14.14
C VAL A 111 19.28 -1.85 15.26
N GLY A 112 18.93 -0.68 15.74
CA GLY A 112 17.95 -0.50 16.80
C GLY A 112 17.29 0.88 16.71
N GLY A 113 16.88 1.40 17.85
CA GLY A 113 16.23 2.70 17.91
C GLY A 113 16.60 3.47 19.17
N CYS A 114 16.43 4.79 19.10
CA CYS A 114 16.62 5.73 20.19
C CYS A 114 15.29 6.43 20.55
N CYS A 115 15.26 7.75 20.68
CA CYS A 115 14.09 8.50 21.11
C CYS A 115 12.86 8.22 20.24
N GLU A 116 11.70 8.04 20.88
CA GLU A 116 10.38 7.75 20.27
C GLU A 116 10.32 6.44 19.45
N VAL A 117 11.32 5.59 19.53
CA VAL A 117 11.25 4.25 18.99
C VAL A 117 10.61 3.32 20.03
N HIS A 118 9.38 2.91 19.77
CA HIS A 118 8.56 2.06 20.62
C HIS A 118 8.68 0.57 20.25
N PRO A 119 8.18 -0.37 21.06
CA PRO A 119 8.28 -1.81 20.79
C PRO A 119 7.75 -2.25 19.43
N GLU A 120 6.70 -1.60 18.92
CA GLU A 120 6.16 -1.86 17.58
C GLU A 120 7.14 -1.49 16.47
N HIS A 121 7.91 -0.41 16.61
CA HIS A 121 8.97 -0.06 15.66
C HIS A 121 10.06 -1.13 15.64
N ILE A 122 10.50 -1.59 16.80
CA ILE A 122 11.53 -2.64 16.92
C ILE A 122 11.03 -3.97 16.32
N ARG A 123 9.76 -4.30 16.51
CA ARG A 123 9.14 -5.49 15.91
C ARG A 123 9.22 -5.44 14.40
N GLU A 124 8.85 -4.30 13.82
CA GLU A 124 8.91 -4.10 12.37
C GLU A 124 10.34 -4.12 11.84
N MET A 125 11.25 -3.41 12.49
CA MET A 125 12.67 -3.42 12.14
C MET A 125 13.24 -4.85 12.15
N SER A 126 12.92 -5.64 13.17
CA SER A 126 13.33 -7.05 13.28
C SER A 126 12.72 -7.92 12.16
N ALA A 127 11.45 -7.71 11.79
CA ALA A 127 10.80 -8.45 10.73
C ALA A 127 11.47 -8.19 9.36
N TYR A 128 11.79 -6.93 9.06
CA TYR A 128 12.47 -6.55 7.82
C TYR A 128 13.91 -7.08 7.73
N LEU A 129 14.65 -7.09 8.85
CA LEU A 129 16.01 -7.65 8.89
C LEU A 129 16.02 -9.17 8.75
N LYS A 130 15.06 -9.88 9.37
CA LYS A 130 14.93 -11.35 9.24
C LYS A 130 14.57 -11.79 7.82
N SER A 131 13.76 -11.02 7.10
CA SER A 131 13.44 -11.31 5.69
C SER A 131 14.67 -11.25 4.78
N ARG A 132 15.66 -10.41 5.13
CA ARG A 132 16.97 -10.35 4.45
C ARG A 132 17.77 -11.64 4.63
N THR A 133 17.82 -12.18 5.84
CA THR A 133 18.61 -13.39 6.14
C THR A 133 18.06 -14.61 5.39
N SER A 134 16.73 -14.74 5.27
CA SER A 134 16.11 -15.83 4.53
C SER A 134 16.37 -15.78 3.01
N SER A 135 16.53 -14.60 2.42
CA SER A 135 16.88 -14.47 1.01
C SER A 135 18.36 -14.78 0.71
N LEU A 136 19.25 -14.50 1.64
CA LEU A 136 20.69 -14.84 1.50
C LEU A 136 20.97 -16.34 1.72
N GLU A 137 20.16 -17.03 2.53
CA GLU A 137 20.26 -18.48 2.75
C GLU A 137 19.65 -19.29 1.59
N GLN A 138 18.70 -18.73 0.83
CA GLN A 138 18.11 -19.39 -0.35
C GLN A 138 19.06 -19.46 -1.54
N ASP A 139 20.03 -18.56 -1.65
CA ASP A 139 21.05 -18.60 -2.70
C ASP A 139 22.16 -19.63 -2.41
N SER A 140 22.20 -20.24 -1.21
CA SER A 140 23.20 -21.19 -0.78
C SER A 140 22.70 -22.61 -0.49
N ALA A 141 21.39 -22.89 -0.58
CA ALA A 141 20.82 -24.20 -0.28
C ALA A 141 19.88 -24.68 -1.39
N GLY A 142 20.17 -25.83 -1.95
CA GLY A 142 19.26 -26.55 -2.85
C GLY A 142 17.95 -26.96 -2.16
N PRO A 143 16.96 -27.52 -2.88
CA PRO A 143 15.57 -27.57 -2.47
C PRO A 143 15.36 -28.45 -1.24
N ALA A 144 14.95 -27.84 -0.12
CA ALA A 144 14.61 -28.57 1.12
C ALA A 144 13.32 -28.06 1.77
N ALA A 145 12.39 -29.02 1.88
CA ALA A 145 11.40 -29.22 2.95
C ALA A 145 10.38 -28.12 3.29
N ARG A 146 9.14 -28.51 3.16
CA ARG A 146 7.89 -27.83 3.57
C ARG A 146 7.94 -27.39 5.05
N PRO A 147 7.43 -26.19 5.41
CA PRO A 147 7.18 -25.82 6.80
C PRO A 147 5.95 -26.55 7.35
N GLY A 148 6.11 -27.06 8.56
CA GLY A 148 5.07 -27.79 9.27
C GLY A 148 3.90 -26.91 9.71
N THR A 149 2.79 -27.55 9.88
CA THR A 149 1.53 -27.14 10.53
C THR A 149 1.76 -26.33 11.79
N LEU A 150 1.31 -25.06 11.81
CA LEU A 150 1.25 -24.25 13.03
C LEU A 150 0.06 -24.65 13.88
N GLY A 151 0.37 -25.07 15.11
CA GLY A 151 -0.61 -25.39 16.12
C GLY A 151 -1.46 -24.22 16.55
N ASN A 152 -2.73 -24.52 16.69
CA ASN A 152 -3.83 -23.66 17.12
C ASN A 152 -3.68 -23.30 18.61
N THR A 153 -3.49 -22.01 18.96
CA THR A 153 -3.75 -21.50 20.31
C THR A 153 -5.00 -20.64 20.25
N GLY A 154 -6.07 -21.15 20.85
CA GLY A 154 -7.41 -20.60 20.75
C GLY A 154 -7.61 -19.25 21.43
N THR A 155 -8.22 -18.37 20.67
CA THR A 155 -9.17 -17.36 21.13
C THR A 155 -10.31 -17.37 20.11
N GLY A 156 -11.56 -17.45 20.56
CA GLY A 156 -12.75 -17.76 19.81
C GLY A 156 -12.78 -17.21 18.38
N SER A 157 -12.49 -18.04 17.42
CA SER A 157 -12.66 -17.76 16.00
C SER A 157 -14.14 -17.92 15.65
N VAL A 158 -14.74 -16.84 15.17
CA VAL A 158 -15.91 -16.96 14.31
C VAL A 158 -15.45 -17.77 13.09
N PRO A 159 -16.09 -18.87 12.72
CA PRO A 159 -15.71 -19.63 11.55
C PRO A 159 -15.88 -18.73 10.31
N VAL A 160 -14.79 -18.39 9.65
CA VAL A 160 -14.84 -17.80 8.31
C VAL A 160 -15.20 -18.95 7.35
N ALA A 161 -16.47 -19.24 7.26
CA ALA A 161 -17.00 -20.04 6.18
C ALA A 161 -17.18 -19.07 5.01
N ALA A 162 -16.34 -19.17 4.00
CA ALA A 162 -16.51 -18.50 2.71
C ALA A 162 -17.67 -19.12 1.90
N VAL A 163 -18.78 -19.41 2.53
CA VAL A 163 -20.05 -19.59 1.84
C VAL A 163 -20.62 -18.20 1.69
N ARG A 164 -20.41 -17.62 0.51
CA ARG A 164 -21.06 -16.36 0.12
C ARG A 164 -22.55 -16.54 0.32
N ASP A 165 -23.07 -15.84 1.31
CA ASP A 165 -24.49 -15.88 1.61
C ASP A 165 -25.23 -15.09 0.53
N LYS A 166 -25.87 -15.80 -0.39
CA LYS A 166 -26.70 -15.20 -1.44
C LYS A 166 -27.88 -14.40 -0.90
N SER A 167 -28.16 -14.49 0.40
CA SER A 167 -29.17 -13.68 1.10
C SER A 167 -28.61 -12.35 1.64
N ASP A 168 -27.30 -12.11 1.55
CA ASP A 168 -26.69 -10.88 2.09
C ASP A 168 -27.26 -9.63 1.42
N SER A 169 -27.78 -8.72 2.24
CA SER A 169 -28.41 -7.48 1.78
C SER A 169 -27.46 -6.54 1.02
N ARG A 170 -26.14 -6.72 1.20
CA ARG A 170 -25.11 -5.93 0.48
C ARG A 170 -25.06 -6.19 -1.03
N ARG A 171 -25.67 -7.25 -1.51
CA ARG A 171 -25.94 -7.50 -2.93
C ARG A 171 -26.69 -6.35 -3.59
N ALA A 172 -27.51 -5.61 -2.84
CA ALA A 172 -28.26 -4.46 -3.30
C ALA A 172 -27.44 -3.15 -3.33
N ASN A 173 -26.15 -3.17 -2.96
CA ASN A 173 -25.30 -2.00 -2.98
C ASN A 173 -24.95 -1.53 -4.41
N GLY A 174 -24.96 -2.45 -5.39
CA GLY A 174 -24.72 -2.20 -6.79
C GLY A 174 -24.41 -3.48 -7.56
N GLU A 175 -24.14 -3.37 -8.85
CA GLU A 175 -23.92 -4.52 -9.73
C GLU A 175 -22.60 -5.24 -9.40
N PHE A 176 -21.56 -4.48 -9.05
CA PHE A 176 -20.28 -5.05 -8.62
C PHE A 176 -20.44 -5.88 -7.34
N SER A 177 -21.10 -5.32 -6.33
CA SER A 177 -21.39 -6.04 -5.07
C SER A 177 -22.25 -7.27 -5.34
N ARG A 178 -23.30 -7.17 -6.18
CA ARG A 178 -24.14 -8.32 -6.54
C ARG A 178 -23.29 -9.46 -7.10
N LYS A 179 -22.46 -9.18 -8.12
CA LYS A 179 -21.59 -10.17 -8.76
C LYS A 179 -20.62 -10.82 -7.78
N LEU A 180 -20.00 -10.01 -6.90
CA LEU A 180 -19.12 -10.55 -5.86
C LEU A 180 -19.80 -11.58 -4.97
N PHE A 181 -21.00 -11.26 -4.46
CA PHE A 181 -21.74 -12.17 -3.55
C PHE A 181 -22.38 -13.36 -4.30
N GLU A 182 -22.57 -13.26 -5.61
CA GLU A 182 -23.08 -14.37 -6.44
C GLU A 182 -21.96 -15.23 -7.04
N GLY A 183 -20.72 -14.79 -6.94
CA GLY A 183 -19.55 -15.50 -7.49
C GLY A 183 -19.41 -15.33 -8.99
N GLU A 184 -19.96 -14.25 -9.54
CA GLU A 184 -19.80 -13.85 -10.93
C GLU A 184 -18.55 -12.99 -11.12
N PHE A 185 -18.06 -12.93 -12.34
CA PHE A 185 -16.88 -12.13 -12.68
C PHE A 185 -17.19 -10.63 -12.63
N ALA A 186 -16.64 -9.91 -11.65
CA ALA A 186 -16.89 -8.49 -11.43
C ALA A 186 -15.77 -7.62 -12.01
N ILE A 187 -16.11 -6.49 -12.60
CA ILE A 187 -15.16 -5.56 -13.24
C ILE A 187 -15.25 -4.19 -12.63
N SER A 188 -14.11 -3.69 -12.11
CA SER A 188 -13.95 -2.30 -11.68
C SER A 188 -12.94 -1.57 -12.55
N VAL A 189 -13.20 -0.29 -12.85
CA VAL A 189 -12.31 0.58 -13.63
C VAL A 189 -11.87 1.77 -12.79
N GLU A 190 -10.57 1.98 -12.70
CA GLU A 190 -9.98 3.07 -11.92
C GLU A 190 -10.15 4.44 -12.57
N VAL A 191 -10.57 5.40 -11.78
CA VAL A 191 -10.53 6.83 -12.10
C VAL A 191 -9.64 7.54 -11.07
N VAL A 192 -8.52 8.07 -11.52
CA VAL A 192 -7.59 8.81 -10.67
C VAL A 192 -8.17 10.19 -10.35
N ALA A 193 -8.31 10.50 -9.07
CA ALA A 193 -8.77 11.81 -8.63
C ALA A 193 -7.82 12.94 -9.10
N PRO A 194 -8.35 14.11 -9.51
CA PRO A 194 -7.51 15.20 -10.01
C PRO A 194 -6.75 15.91 -8.89
N LEU A 195 -5.59 16.45 -9.26
CA LEU A 195 -4.87 17.44 -8.47
C LEU A 195 -5.32 18.84 -8.93
N GLY A 196 -5.84 19.65 -8.02
CA GLY A 196 -6.28 21.02 -8.33
C GLY A 196 -7.74 21.14 -8.73
N ALA A 197 -8.16 22.36 -9.08
CA ALA A 197 -9.57 22.78 -9.19
C ALA A 197 -9.96 23.20 -10.61
N GLU A 198 -9.22 22.78 -11.65
CA GLU A 198 -9.57 23.15 -13.03
C GLU A 198 -10.81 22.37 -13.50
N SER A 199 -11.83 23.08 -14.02
CA SER A 199 -13.06 22.49 -14.55
C SER A 199 -12.79 21.40 -15.58
N LYS A 200 -11.80 21.60 -16.46
CA LYS A 200 -11.39 20.61 -17.47
C LYS A 200 -10.97 19.26 -16.86
N ALA A 201 -10.38 19.29 -15.67
CA ALA A 201 -9.97 18.05 -14.98
C ALA A 201 -11.19 17.29 -14.47
N LEU A 202 -12.23 17.98 -13.99
CA LEU A 202 -13.52 17.37 -13.62
C LEU A 202 -14.27 16.87 -14.84
N ASP A 203 -14.34 17.68 -15.92
CA ASP A 203 -15.01 17.31 -17.16
C ASP A 203 -14.43 16.00 -17.73
N LEU A 204 -13.12 15.86 -17.70
CA LEU A 204 -12.46 14.63 -18.13
C LEU A 204 -12.91 13.41 -17.30
N ARG A 205 -12.98 13.52 -15.95
CA ARG A 205 -13.42 12.41 -15.07
C ARG A 205 -14.88 12.07 -15.29
N ALA A 206 -15.74 13.06 -15.42
CA ALA A 206 -17.14 12.83 -15.73
C ALA A 206 -17.32 12.14 -17.08
N THR A 207 -16.58 12.58 -18.11
CA THR A 207 -16.59 11.94 -19.43
C THR A 207 -16.08 10.49 -19.35
N MET A 208 -15.02 10.22 -18.58
CA MET A 208 -14.52 8.87 -18.39
C MET A 208 -15.57 7.95 -17.77
N VAL A 209 -16.27 8.42 -16.74
CA VAL A 209 -17.35 7.65 -16.09
C VAL A 209 -18.53 7.45 -17.04
N SER A 210 -18.96 8.48 -17.77
CA SER A 210 -20.04 8.38 -18.77
C SER A 210 -19.72 7.32 -19.82
N GLN A 211 -18.50 7.32 -20.37
CA GLN A 211 -18.07 6.32 -21.36
C GLN A 211 -18.16 4.89 -20.84
N VAL A 212 -17.73 4.65 -19.59
CA VAL A 212 -17.83 3.31 -18.98
C VAL A 212 -19.27 2.86 -18.84
N VAL A 213 -20.16 3.77 -18.41
CA VAL A 213 -21.60 3.51 -18.25
C VAL A 213 -22.29 3.26 -19.59
N GLU A 214 -22.03 4.10 -20.60
CA GLU A 214 -22.61 3.99 -21.93
C GLU A 214 -22.24 2.67 -22.66
N GLU A 215 -21.01 2.20 -22.45
CA GLU A 215 -20.57 0.93 -23.01
C GLU A 215 -21.13 -0.28 -22.25
N GLY A 216 -21.53 -0.11 -20.98
CA GLY A 216 -22.12 -1.17 -20.14
C GLY A 216 -21.19 -2.36 -19.87
N LEU A 217 -19.87 -2.13 -19.90
CA LEU A 217 -18.85 -3.18 -19.82
C LEU A 217 -18.18 -3.32 -18.46
N ALA A 218 -18.44 -2.42 -17.53
CA ALA A 218 -17.92 -2.47 -16.17
C ALA A 218 -19.05 -2.38 -15.14
N ASP A 219 -18.80 -2.92 -13.95
CA ASP A 219 -19.78 -3.00 -12.86
C ASP A 219 -19.56 -1.90 -11.83
N ALA A 220 -18.32 -1.40 -11.72
CA ALA A 220 -17.96 -0.32 -10.82
C ALA A 220 -16.91 0.61 -11.41
N VAL A 221 -16.90 1.82 -10.86
CA VAL A 221 -15.78 2.77 -10.98
C VAL A 221 -15.19 2.96 -9.60
N ASP A 222 -13.90 2.68 -9.45
CA ASP A 222 -13.17 3.00 -8.24
C ASP A 222 -12.40 4.31 -8.37
N ILE A 223 -12.27 5.04 -7.26
CA ILE A 223 -11.66 6.37 -7.23
C ILE A 223 -10.54 6.40 -6.21
N THR A 224 -9.34 6.72 -6.66
CA THR A 224 -8.13 6.74 -5.83
C THR A 224 -8.16 7.85 -4.78
N ASP A 225 -7.61 7.58 -3.58
CA ASP A 225 -7.52 8.51 -2.45
C ASP A 225 -6.06 8.90 -2.16
N GLY A 226 -5.65 10.06 -2.64
CA GLY A 226 -4.38 10.68 -2.29
C GLY A 226 -3.14 9.83 -2.56
N SER A 227 -3.12 9.10 -3.68
CA SER A 227 -1.98 8.25 -4.08
C SER A 227 -0.66 9.03 -4.07
N ARG A 228 0.43 8.35 -3.69
CA ARG A 228 1.79 8.94 -3.53
C ARG A 228 1.86 10.10 -2.54
N GLY A 229 0.96 10.16 -1.54
CA GLY A 229 0.94 11.27 -0.60
C GLY A 229 0.55 12.62 -1.21
N MET A 230 -0.13 12.63 -2.35
CA MET A 230 -0.59 13.86 -3.00
C MET A 230 -1.97 14.29 -2.48
N PRO A 231 -2.22 15.61 -2.33
CA PRO A 231 -3.51 16.13 -1.89
C PRO A 231 -4.50 16.19 -3.08
N LEU A 232 -4.94 15.03 -3.52
CA LEU A 232 -5.95 14.91 -4.58
C LEU A 232 -7.34 15.26 -4.05
N VAL A 233 -8.28 15.56 -4.96
CA VAL A 233 -9.69 15.74 -4.58
C VAL A 233 -10.19 14.49 -3.85
N PRO A 234 -10.81 14.62 -2.65
CA PRO A 234 -11.31 13.46 -1.93
C PRO A 234 -12.32 12.65 -2.75
N PRO A 235 -12.26 11.31 -2.74
CA PRO A 235 -13.11 10.47 -3.59
C PRO A 235 -14.60 10.74 -3.46
N GLY A 236 -15.10 10.90 -2.24
CA GLY A 236 -16.54 11.18 -2.03
C GLY A 236 -16.99 12.52 -2.59
N ASP A 237 -16.11 13.52 -2.58
CA ASP A 237 -16.41 14.83 -3.17
C ASP A 237 -16.35 14.76 -4.70
N LEU A 238 -15.39 14.01 -5.24
CA LEU A 238 -15.33 13.79 -6.69
C LEU A 238 -16.54 13.01 -7.21
N ILE A 239 -17.02 11.99 -6.49
CA ILE A 239 -18.25 11.26 -6.85
C ILE A 239 -19.41 12.23 -6.95
N GLU A 240 -19.59 13.11 -5.96
CA GLU A 240 -20.68 14.08 -5.94
C GLU A 240 -20.58 15.09 -7.10
N LEU A 241 -19.38 15.58 -7.39
CA LEU A 241 -19.14 16.47 -8.53
C LEU A 241 -19.42 15.77 -9.88
N ILE A 242 -19.07 14.49 -10.01
CA ILE A 242 -19.39 13.69 -11.21
C ILE A 242 -20.90 13.53 -11.36
N ARG A 243 -21.62 13.19 -10.28
CA ARG A 243 -23.09 13.08 -10.27
C ARG A 243 -23.77 14.37 -10.73
N GLN A 244 -23.30 15.50 -10.20
CA GLN A 244 -23.80 16.83 -10.60
C GLN A 244 -23.55 17.11 -12.09
N LYS A 245 -22.35 16.76 -12.57
CA LYS A 245 -21.94 16.99 -13.95
C LYS A 245 -22.72 16.14 -14.96
N LEU A 246 -23.04 14.89 -14.56
CA LEU A 246 -23.78 13.94 -15.38
C LEU A 246 -25.32 13.99 -15.16
N ASP A 247 -25.79 14.90 -14.30
CA ASP A 247 -27.20 15.04 -13.90
C ASP A 247 -27.84 13.74 -13.36
N TRP A 248 -27.07 12.97 -12.57
CA TRP A 248 -27.51 11.73 -11.95
C TRP A 248 -28.25 11.97 -10.62
N ARG A 249 -29.34 12.72 -10.67
CA ARG A 249 -30.15 13.06 -9.48
C ARG A 249 -30.99 11.90 -8.98
N ASP A 250 -31.35 10.98 -9.88
CA ASP A 250 -32.24 9.85 -9.60
C ASP A 250 -31.51 8.60 -9.13
N GLY A 251 -30.18 8.68 -8.97
CA GLY A 251 -29.30 7.59 -8.52
C GLY A 251 -28.18 7.29 -9.51
N ASP A 252 -27.23 6.50 -9.01
CA ASP A 252 -26.03 6.12 -9.76
C ASP A 252 -26.38 5.12 -10.87
N ARG A 253 -25.68 5.25 -11.99
CA ARG A 253 -25.77 4.33 -13.14
C ARG A 253 -24.69 3.25 -13.07
N ILE A 254 -23.78 3.36 -12.10
CA ILE A 254 -22.68 2.43 -11.86
C ILE A 254 -22.35 2.47 -10.36
N GLU A 255 -21.84 1.38 -9.81
CA GLU A 255 -21.40 1.35 -8.42
C GLU A 255 -20.09 2.13 -8.25
N PHE A 256 -20.03 3.04 -7.28
CA PHE A 256 -18.79 3.74 -6.94
C PHE A 256 -18.06 3.08 -5.78
N ILE A 257 -16.74 2.91 -5.94
CA ILE A 257 -15.83 2.37 -4.93
C ILE A 257 -14.78 3.43 -4.59
N PRO A 258 -15.04 4.35 -3.65
CA PRO A 258 -13.98 5.23 -3.17
C PRO A 258 -12.91 4.41 -2.46
N HIS A 259 -11.66 4.60 -2.85
CA HIS A 259 -10.54 4.22 -2.00
C HIS A 259 -10.58 5.08 -0.74
N PHE A 260 -10.17 4.51 0.37
CA PHE A 260 -10.22 5.18 1.65
C PHE A 260 -8.92 4.95 2.40
N THR A 261 -8.11 6.00 2.51
CA THR A 261 -6.86 5.96 3.24
C THR A 261 -7.06 6.35 4.71
N GLY A 262 -6.37 5.65 5.62
CA GLY A 262 -6.26 6.07 7.02
C GLY A 262 -5.31 7.23 7.22
N ARG A 263 -4.47 7.52 6.22
CA ARG A 263 -3.53 8.62 6.26
C ARG A 263 -4.27 9.95 6.38
N ASP A 264 -3.73 10.79 7.24
CA ASP A 264 -4.23 12.15 7.55
C ASP A 264 -5.59 12.17 8.29
N LEU A 265 -6.06 11.02 8.79
CA LEU A 265 -7.33 10.90 9.48
C LEU A 265 -7.17 10.40 10.92
N SER A 266 -7.84 11.08 11.85
CA SER A 266 -8.11 10.55 13.18
C SER A 266 -9.27 9.54 13.12
N THR A 267 -9.42 8.72 14.16
CA THR A 267 -10.56 7.77 14.28
C THR A 267 -11.92 8.47 14.12
N LEU A 268 -12.06 9.69 14.66
CA LEU A 268 -13.28 10.49 14.51
C LEU A 268 -13.52 10.89 13.06
N ALA A 269 -12.47 11.30 12.36
CA ALA A 269 -12.55 11.70 10.95
C ALA A 269 -12.87 10.49 10.04
N VAL A 270 -12.30 9.31 10.33
CA VAL A 270 -12.63 8.06 9.62
C VAL A 270 -14.12 7.76 9.73
N GLN A 271 -14.68 7.73 10.95
CA GLN A 271 -16.10 7.47 11.14
C GLN A 271 -16.98 8.54 10.48
N SER A 272 -16.66 9.83 10.69
CA SER A 272 -17.43 10.94 10.12
C SER A 272 -17.47 10.87 8.59
N ARG A 273 -16.34 10.57 7.94
CA ARG A 273 -16.26 10.43 6.48
C ARG A 273 -17.09 9.24 5.96
N LEU A 274 -17.08 8.10 6.66
CA LEU A 274 -17.91 6.93 6.34
C LEU A 274 -19.41 7.23 6.51
N MET A 275 -19.79 7.97 7.56
CA MET A 275 -21.16 8.46 7.72
C MET A 275 -21.58 9.35 6.55
N GLY A 276 -20.69 10.23 6.09
CA GLY A 276 -20.93 11.06 4.90
C GLY A 276 -21.11 10.23 3.63
N TYR A 277 -20.37 9.14 3.47
CA TYR A 277 -20.56 8.20 2.35
C TYR A 277 -21.92 7.52 2.43
N HIS A 278 -22.31 7.04 3.60
CA HIS A 278 -23.64 6.44 3.81
C HIS A 278 -24.77 7.39 3.37
N TRP A 279 -24.75 8.65 3.83
CA TRP A 279 -25.76 9.64 3.48
C TRP A 279 -25.80 10.01 1.99
N ARG A 280 -24.68 9.87 1.30
CA ARG A 280 -24.56 10.04 -0.15
C ARG A 280 -24.90 8.78 -0.94
N GLY A 281 -25.36 7.70 -0.29
CA GLY A 281 -25.67 6.42 -0.94
C GLY A 281 -24.46 5.62 -1.41
N ILE A 282 -23.22 6.03 -1.05
CA ILE A 282 -22.01 5.28 -1.35
C ILE A 282 -21.93 4.10 -0.37
N LYS A 283 -22.02 2.89 -0.89
CA LYS A 283 -22.17 1.65 -0.12
C LYS A 283 -20.99 0.69 -0.28
N ASN A 284 -20.01 1.00 -1.10
CA ASN A 284 -18.78 0.23 -1.27
C ASN A 284 -17.57 1.09 -0.92
N VAL A 285 -16.60 0.53 -0.22
CA VAL A 285 -15.38 1.26 0.19
C VAL A 285 -14.19 0.32 0.17
N LEU A 286 -13.08 0.73 -0.44
CA LEU A 286 -11.84 -0.01 -0.46
C LEU A 286 -10.83 0.61 0.52
N PHE A 287 -10.53 -0.09 1.61
CA PHE A 287 -9.62 0.39 2.64
C PHE A 287 -8.16 0.07 2.34
N ILE A 288 -7.34 1.11 2.35
CA ILE A 288 -5.89 1.03 2.30
C ILE A 288 -5.28 1.88 3.43
N THR A 289 -4.07 1.55 3.87
CA THR A 289 -3.40 2.35 4.92
C THR A 289 -3.06 3.75 4.40
N GLY A 290 -2.67 3.84 3.15
CA GLY A 290 -2.26 5.07 2.47
C GLY A 290 -0.74 5.31 2.53
N ASP A 291 -0.22 5.96 1.50
CA ASP A 291 1.20 6.28 1.39
C ASP A 291 1.60 7.36 2.41
N PRO A 292 2.72 7.22 3.11
CA PRO A 292 3.15 8.25 4.05
C PRO A 292 3.49 9.56 3.33
N PRO A 293 3.26 10.74 3.96
CA PRO A 293 3.56 12.05 3.35
C PRO A 293 5.00 12.20 2.86
N LYS A 294 5.95 11.47 3.45
CA LYS A 294 7.36 11.46 3.00
C LYS A 294 7.56 10.96 1.57
N MET A 295 6.62 10.16 1.04
CA MET A 295 6.62 9.74 -0.36
C MET A 295 6.12 10.85 -1.31
N SER A 296 5.51 11.89 -0.77
CA SER A 296 5.06 13.03 -1.57
C SER A 296 6.25 13.82 -2.12
N PRO A 297 6.34 14.03 -3.42
CA PRO A 297 7.39 14.88 -4.00
C PRO A 297 7.23 16.35 -3.61
N THR A 298 6.03 16.77 -3.21
CA THR A 298 5.71 18.19 -2.96
C THR A 298 5.52 18.48 -1.46
N TYR A 299 5.02 17.50 -0.69
CA TYR A 299 4.66 17.70 0.72
C TYR A 299 5.37 16.72 1.68
N PRO A 300 6.68 16.49 1.55
CA PRO A 300 7.39 15.48 2.36
C PRO A 300 7.47 15.82 3.84
N ARG A 301 7.15 17.07 4.21
CA ARG A 301 7.16 17.56 5.59
C ARG A 301 5.77 17.58 6.25
N SER A 302 4.73 17.14 5.54
CA SER A 302 3.40 17.04 6.14
C SER A 302 3.43 16.03 7.28
N THR A 303 2.73 16.34 8.38
CA THR A 303 2.61 15.42 9.52
C THR A 303 1.76 14.23 9.12
N ALA A 304 2.29 13.03 9.33
CA ALA A 304 1.55 11.81 9.13
C ALA A 304 0.62 11.57 10.34
N VAL A 305 -0.68 11.43 10.09
CA VAL A 305 -1.66 11.01 11.09
C VAL A 305 -2.19 9.65 10.66
N PHE A 306 -2.06 8.63 11.51
CA PHE A 306 -2.52 7.27 11.27
C PHE A 306 -3.09 6.70 12.57
N ASP A 307 -4.28 7.19 13.00
CA ASP A 307 -4.95 6.58 14.16
C ASP A 307 -5.39 5.15 13.86
N MET A 308 -5.70 4.86 12.58
CA MET A 308 -6.16 3.54 12.14
C MET A 308 -5.41 3.10 10.88
N ASN A 309 -4.99 1.85 10.84
CA ASN A 309 -4.55 1.18 9.62
C ASN A 309 -5.73 0.49 8.90
N SER A 310 -5.48 -0.07 7.71
CA SER A 310 -6.53 -0.73 6.92
C SER A 310 -7.24 -1.87 7.66
N VAL A 311 -6.52 -2.69 8.44
CA VAL A 311 -7.12 -3.79 9.24
C VAL A 311 -8.10 -3.25 10.29
N GLN A 312 -7.71 -2.17 10.97
CA GLN A 312 -8.56 -1.55 11.99
C GLN A 312 -9.80 -0.90 11.37
N MET A 313 -9.65 -0.20 10.23
CA MET A 313 -10.78 0.41 9.51
C MET A 313 -11.76 -0.65 9.00
N ILE A 314 -11.27 -1.76 8.45
CA ILE A 314 -12.10 -2.90 8.03
C ILE A 314 -12.87 -3.45 9.23
N ARG A 315 -12.16 -3.75 10.34
CA ARG A 315 -12.76 -4.34 11.55
C ARG A 315 -13.85 -3.47 12.15
N THR A 316 -13.61 -2.16 12.26
CA THR A 316 -14.61 -1.25 12.83
C THR A 316 -15.78 -1.02 11.87
N THR A 317 -15.55 -0.99 10.56
CA THR A 317 -16.64 -0.85 9.58
C THR A 317 -17.50 -2.13 9.53
N ALA A 318 -16.90 -3.29 9.36
CA ALA A 318 -17.63 -4.56 9.29
C ALA A 318 -18.26 -4.93 10.63
N GLY A 319 -17.53 -4.76 11.74
CA GLY A 319 -17.95 -5.19 13.07
C GLY A 319 -18.79 -4.19 13.86
N GLN A 320 -18.80 -2.91 13.48
CA GLN A 320 -19.56 -1.86 14.17
C GLN A 320 -20.54 -1.15 13.21
N LEU A 321 -20.07 -0.42 12.21
CA LEU A 321 -20.96 0.35 11.33
C LEU A 321 -21.95 -0.55 10.61
N ASN A 322 -21.52 -1.66 10.04
CA ASN A 322 -22.39 -2.65 9.39
C ASN A 322 -23.34 -3.36 10.38
N GLN A 323 -23.15 -3.16 11.68
CA GLN A 323 -24.04 -3.62 12.74
C GLN A 323 -24.90 -2.49 13.33
N GLY A 324 -24.89 -1.30 12.70
CA GLY A 324 -25.68 -0.15 13.15
C GLY A 324 -25.12 0.56 14.38
N ARG A 325 -23.82 0.42 14.66
CA ARG A 325 -23.14 1.01 15.81
C ARG A 325 -22.03 1.96 15.36
N ASP A 326 -21.74 2.96 16.18
CA ASP A 326 -20.53 3.77 16.02
C ASP A 326 -19.27 2.97 16.39
N PHE A 327 -18.07 3.55 16.19
CA PHE A 327 -16.81 2.89 16.56
C PHE A 327 -16.63 2.69 18.07
N GLY A 328 -17.39 3.41 18.89
CA GLY A 328 -17.48 3.23 20.34
C GLY A 328 -18.50 2.18 20.80
N GLY A 329 -19.24 1.59 19.86
CA GLY A 329 -20.26 0.56 20.13
C GLY A 329 -21.66 1.10 20.41
N ASN A 330 -21.89 2.43 20.34
CA ASN A 330 -23.20 3.03 20.58
C ASN A 330 -24.13 2.88 19.37
N PRO A 331 -25.45 2.66 19.54
CA PRO A 331 -26.40 2.60 18.43
C PRO A 331 -26.46 3.92 17.65
N LEU A 332 -26.49 3.83 16.32
CA LEU A 332 -26.60 4.97 15.39
C LEU A 332 -28.05 5.20 14.88
N GLY A 333 -29.02 4.59 15.50
CA GLY A 333 -30.43 4.69 15.12
C GLY A 333 -30.90 3.52 14.25
N SER A 334 -32.23 3.28 14.24
CA SER A 334 -32.82 2.13 13.55
C SER A 334 -32.73 2.21 12.01
N GLU A 335 -32.84 3.40 11.45
CA GLU A 335 -32.71 3.61 9.99
C GLU A 335 -31.29 3.28 9.53
N PHE A 336 -30.28 3.75 10.25
CA PHE A 336 -28.90 3.44 9.96
C PHE A 336 -28.63 1.94 10.07
N ALA A 337 -29.08 1.32 11.15
CA ALA A 337 -28.91 -0.11 11.39
C ALA A 337 -29.53 -1.00 10.29
N SER A 338 -30.61 -0.54 9.64
CA SER A 338 -31.27 -1.29 8.56
C SER A 338 -30.67 -1.03 7.17
N SER A 339 -29.95 0.07 6.97
CA SER A 339 -29.51 0.55 5.64
C SER A 339 -28.00 0.67 5.48
N ALA A 340 -27.24 0.82 6.57
CA ALA A 340 -25.77 0.97 6.52
C ALA A 340 -25.09 -0.38 6.50
N ARG A 341 -24.85 -0.91 5.32
CA ARG A 341 -24.08 -2.13 5.12
C ARG A 341 -23.10 -1.92 3.96
N PHE A 342 -21.91 -1.48 4.32
CA PHE A 342 -20.84 -1.30 3.35
C PHE A 342 -20.34 -2.64 2.84
N THR A 343 -20.16 -2.77 1.53
CA THR A 343 -19.27 -3.75 0.93
C THR A 343 -17.84 -3.27 1.17
N VAL A 344 -17.01 -4.10 1.79
CA VAL A 344 -15.69 -3.69 2.31
C VAL A 344 -14.58 -4.34 1.51
N GLY A 345 -13.92 -3.56 0.68
CA GLY A 345 -12.74 -3.97 -0.07
C GLY A 345 -11.42 -3.67 0.63
N THR A 346 -10.37 -4.32 0.17
CA THR A 346 -8.99 -4.02 0.57
C THR A 346 -7.98 -4.27 -0.55
N GLY A 347 -6.76 -3.76 -0.37
CA GLY A 347 -5.66 -3.94 -1.31
C GLY A 347 -4.72 -5.08 -0.91
N PHE A 348 -4.02 -5.64 -1.90
CA PHE A 348 -2.90 -6.58 -1.76
C PHE A 348 -1.80 -6.23 -2.77
N GLU A 349 -0.55 -6.37 -2.35
CA GLU A 349 0.64 -6.10 -3.17
C GLU A 349 1.33 -7.42 -3.55
N PRO A 350 1.11 -7.96 -4.78
CA PRO A 350 1.62 -9.28 -5.19
C PRO A 350 3.14 -9.37 -5.24
N GLU A 351 3.82 -8.24 -5.33
CA GLU A 351 5.27 -8.13 -5.41
C GLU A 351 5.86 -7.39 -4.21
N ALA A 352 5.18 -7.49 -3.06
CA ALA A 352 5.64 -6.88 -1.83
C ALA A 352 7.06 -7.39 -1.47
N ILE A 353 7.93 -6.46 -1.08
CA ILE A 353 9.31 -6.75 -0.67
C ILE A 353 9.35 -7.79 0.47
N ASN A 354 8.38 -7.73 1.38
CA ASN A 354 8.21 -8.70 2.46
C ASN A 354 6.88 -9.45 2.29
N MET A 355 6.87 -10.42 1.40
CA MET A 355 5.69 -11.21 1.06
C MET A 355 5.08 -11.97 2.27
N PRO A 356 5.85 -12.63 3.16
CA PRO A 356 5.27 -13.25 4.34
C PRO A 356 4.45 -12.28 5.19
N ARG A 357 4.95 -11.06 5.40
CA ARG A 357 4.23 -10.00 6.12
C ARG A 357 3.00 -9.54 5.38
N GLU A 358 3.05 -9.37 4.06
CA GLU A 358 1.89 -8.93 3.28
C GLU A 358 0.78 -9.99 3.30
N LEU A 359 1.13 -11.28 3.26
CA LEU A 359 0.18 -12.38 3.44
C LEU A 359 -0.43 -12.40 4.85
N ASP A 360 0.36 -12.16 5.90
CA ASP A 360 -0.16 -12.06 7.26
C ASP A 360 -1.11 -10.85 7.42
N ARG A 361 -0.80 -9.72 6.80
CA ARG A 361 -1.68 -8.55 6.72
C ARG A 361 -2.97 -8.86 5.97
N LEU A 362 -2.87 -9.58 4.85
CA LEU A 362 -4.05 -10.00 4.09
C LEU A 362 -4.96 -10.91 4.93
N ARG A 363 -4.41 -11.92 5.61
CA ARG A 363 -5.19 -12.74 6.55
C ARG A 363 -5.87 -11.91 7.62
N ALA A 364 -5.13 -10.99 8.24
CA ALA A 364 -5.70 -10.07 9.24
C ALA A 364 -6.81 -9.17 8.69
N LYS A 365 -6.76 -8.76 7.40
CA LYS A 365 -7.81 -8.02 6.71
C LYS A 365 -9.05 -8.90 6.46
N ILE A 366 -8.85 -10.15 6.06
CA ILE A 366 -9.94 -11.14 5.88
C ILE A 366 -10.62 -11.41 7.23
N ASP A 367 -9.86 -11.69 8.27
CA ASP A 367 -10.37 -11.93 9.64
C ASP A 367 -11.08 -10.69 10.23
N ALA A 368 -10.71 -9.51 9.77
CA ALA A 368 -11.36 -8.26 10.14
C ALA A 368 -12.71 -8.04 9.43
N GLY A 369 -13.04 -8.81 8.39
CA GLY A 369 -14.30 -8.75 7.68
C GLY A 369 -14.24 -8.08 6.31
N ALA A 370 -13.11 -8.16 5.61
CA ALA A 370 -13.03 -7.75 4.20
C ALA A 370 -13.88 -8.68 3.32
N ASP A 371 -14.59 -8.13 2.35
CA ASP A 371 -15.46 -8.87 1.43
C ASP A 371 -14.75 -9.21 0.11
N TYR A 372 -13.75 -8.43 -0.29
CA TYR A 372 -12.98 -8.65 -1.51
C TYR A 372 -11.58 -7.99 -1.45
N VAL A 373 -10.72 -8.41 -2.36
CA VAL A 373 -9.36 -7.90 -2.51
C VAL A 373 -9.15 -7.41 -3.94
N MET A 374 -8.61 -6.21 -4.11
CA MET A 374 -8.00 -5.73 -5.35
C MET A 374 -6.48 -5.77 -5.22
N THR A 375 -5.78 -6.28 -6.23
CA THR A 375 -4.31 -6.32 -6.16
C THR A 375 -3.68 -5.14 -6.89
N GLN A 376 -2.45 -4.80 -6.53
CA GLN A 376 -1.59 -4.03 -7.43
C GLN A 376 -1.41 -4.79 -8.75
N PRO A 377 -1.11 -4.10 -9.88
CA PRO A 377 -1.00 -4.77 -11.17
C PRO A 377 0.12 -5.82 -11.16
N ALA A 378 -0.18 -6.96 -11.78
CA ALA A 378 0.80 -7.98 -12.10
C ALA A 378 0.90 -8.15 -13.62
N PHE A 379 2.11 -8.10 -14.16
CA PHE A 379 2.35 -8.18 -15.59
C PHE A 379 2.54 -9.60 -16.09
N ASP A 380 2.69 -10.58 -15.18
CA ASP A 380 2.67 -12.02 -15.45
C ASP A 380 1.97 -12.76 -14.29
N ASN A 381 1.91 -14.11 -14.35
CA ASN A 381 1.23 -14.93 -13.34
C ASN A 381 2.07 -15.19 -12.08
N SER A 382 3.38 -15.03 -12.18
CA SER A 382 4.29 -15.43 -11.09
C SER A 382 3.96 -14.73 -9.76
N PRO A 383 3.74 -13.39 -9.72
CA PRO A 383 3.42 -12.71 -8.47
C PRO A 383 2.08 -13.16 -7.85
N LEU A 384 1.11 -13.54 -8.68
CA LEU A 384 -0.22 -13.94 -8.21
C LEU A 384 -0.24 -15.35 -7.59
N SER A 385 0.77 -16.18 -7.85
CA SER A 385 0.87 -17.51 -7.24
C SER A 385 0.90 -17.48 -5.73
N THR A 386 1.37 -16.40 -5.13
CA THR A 386 1.43 -16.21 -3.67
C THR A 386 0.05 -16.01 -3.03
N ILE A 387 -0.90 -15.44 -3.77
CA ILE A 387 -2.28 -15.23 -3.29
C ILE A 387 -3.22 -16.36 -3.69
N GLU A 388 -2.81 -17.25 -4.58
CA GLU A 388 -3.62 -18.39 -5.05
C GLU A 388 -4.30 -19.17 -3.90
N PRO A 389 -3.63 -19.52 -2.79
CA PRO A 389 -4.24 -20.24 -1.68
C PRO A 389 -5.35 -19.46 -0.94
N VAL A 390 -5.48 -18.15 -1.20
CA VAL A 390 -6.44 -17.27 -0.52
C VAL A 390 -7.72 -17.10 -1.35
N ARG A 391 -7.71 -17.49 -2.63
CA ARG A 391 -8.87 -17.35 -3.54
C ARG A 391 -10.13 -18.06 -3.06
N ASP A 392 -9.97 -19.17 -2.32
CA ASP A 392 -11.09 -19.92 -1.75
C ASP A 392 -11.69 -19.22 -0.51
N LEU A 393 -10.94 -18.30 0.09
CA LEU A 393 -11.36 -17.59 1.30
C LEU A 393 -12.07 -16.27 0.98
N ILE A 394 -11.64 -15.56 -0.07
CA ILE A 394 -12.13 -14.23 -0.41
C ILE A 394 -12.04 -13.99 -1.92
N PRO A 395 -13.00 -13.28 -2.54
CA PRO A 395 -12.90 -12.82 -3.91
C PRO A 395 -11.65 -11.97 -4.14
N VAL A 396 -10.83 -12.35 -5.12
CA VAL A 396 -9.64 -11.60 -5.53
C VAL A 396 -9.84 -11.09 -6.95
N LEU A 397 -9.65 -9.79 -7.14
CA LEU A 397 -9.64 -9.10 -8.42
C LEU A 397 -8.20 -8.66 -8.74
N PRO A 398 -7.49 -9.39 -9.59
CA PRO A 398 -6.15 -8.98 -10.00
C PRO A 398 -6.16 -7.65 -10.75
N GLY A 399 -5.15 -6.83 -10.46
CA GLY A 399 -4.94 -5.56 -11.13
C GLY A 399 -4.35 -5.73 -12.53
N VAL A 400 -4.86 -4.98 -13.49
CA VAL A 400 -4.29 -4.82 -14.83
C VAL A 400 -4.03 -3.35 -15.10
N LEU A 401 -2.79 -2.98 -15.39
CA LEU A 401 -2.41 -1.63 -15.77
C LEU A 401 -2.15 -1.54 -17.28
N VAL A 402 -2.83 -0.61 -17.96
CA VAL A 402 -2.59 -0.36 -19.39
C VAL A 402 -1.37 0.54 -19.56
N LEU A 403 -0.29 0.00 -20.09
CA LEU A 403 0.92 0.73 -20.42
C LEU A 403 0.70 1.55 -21.70
N ARG A 404 1.22 2.79 -21.76
CA ARG A 404 0.95 3.74 -22.85
C ARG A 404 2.15 4.02 -23.74
N SER A 405 3.34 3.82 -23.22
CA SER A 405 4.62 4.05 -23.92
C SER A 405 5.75 3.41 -23.13
N ALA A 406 6.90 3.24 -23.78
CA ALA A 406 8.12 2.77 -23.12
C ALA A 406 8.53 3.68 -21.93
N ASP A 407 8.37 5.00 -22.06
CA ASP A 407 8.64 5.93 -20.95
C ASP A 407 7.65 5.78 -19.79
N HIS A 408 6.39 5.49 -20.07
CA HIS A 408 5.43 5.17 -19.02
C HIS A 408 5.83 3.86 -18.32
N ALA A 409 6.17 2.83 -19.08
CA ALA A 409 6.61 1.54 -18.56
C ALA A 409 7.87 1.67 -17.68
N ARG A 410 8.88 2.46 -18.09
CA ARG A 410 10.06 2.74 -17.27
C ARG A 410 9.74 3.45 -15.96
N ARG A 411 8.79 4.40 -15.97
CA ARG A 411 8.35 5.06 -14.72
C ARG A 411 7.62 4.09 -13.79
N ILE A 412 6.80 3.19 -14.33
CA ILE A 412 6.13 2.15 -13.55
C ILE A 412 7.13 1.18 -12.94
N ALA A 413 8.14 0.75 -13.68
CA ALA A 413 9.20 -0.12 -13.17
C ALA A 413 10.04 0.50 -12.03
N GLN A 414 9.97 1.81 -11.82
CA GLN A 414 10.62 2.50 -10.70
C GLN A 414 9.74 2.55 -9.43
N VAL A 415 8.46 2.16 -9.54
CA VAL A 415 7.56 2.12 -8.38
C VAL A 415 7.84 0.85 -7.58
N PRO A 416 8.15 0.95 -6.28
CA PRO A 416 8.34 -0.23 -5.45
C PRO A 416 7.11 -1.17 -5.52
N GLY A 417 7.36 -2.47 -5.64
CA GLY A 417 6.28 -3.45 -5.78
C GLY A 417 5.66 -3.56 -7.17
N MET A 418 6.28 -2.94 -8.18
CA MET A 418 5.86 -2.99 -9.58
C MET A 418 6.99 -3.53 -10.45
N ASN A 419 7.08 -4.84 -10.61
CA ASN A 419 8.09 -5.45 -11.46
C ASN A 419 7.54 -5.61 -12.89
N LEU A 420 8.14 -4.89 -13.81
CA LEU A 420 7.84 -5.04 -15.22
C LEU A 420 8.82 -6.05 -15.85
N PRO A 421 8.32 -7.13 -16.48
CA PRO A 421 9.19 -8.07 -17.18
C PRO A 421 10.05 -7.36 -18.24
N ALA A 422 11.35 -7.66 -18.29
CA ALA A 422 12.29 -7.00 -19.20
C ALA A 422 11.84 -7.08 -20.67
N GLY A 423 11.26 -8.19 -21.09
CA GLY A 423 10.73 -8.36 -22.45
C GLY A 423 9.64 -7.37 -22.87
N VAL A 424 8.88 -6.80 -21.90
CA VAL A 424 7.84 -5.80 -22.21
C VAL A 424 8.48 -4.48 -22.66
N LEU A 425 9.53 -4.04 -21.95
CA LEU A 425 10.28 -2.84 -22.34
C LEU A 425 10.99 -3.04 -23.69
N ASP A 426 11.64 -4.19 -23.88
CA ASP A 426 12.32 -4.52 -25.11
C ASP A 426 11.37 -4.53 -26.31
N GLU A 427 10.14 -5.03 -26.13
CA GLU A 427 9.13 -5.03 -27.17
C GLU A 427 8.62 -3.62 -27.48
N MET A 428 8.35 -2.78 -26.47
CA MET A 428 7.94 -1.40 -26.67
C MET A 428 9.04 -0.56 -27.36
N ASP A 429 10.31 -0.79 -27.01
CA ASP A 429 11.44 -0.06 -27.57
C ASP A 429 11.75 -0.40 -29.06
N ARG A 430 11.15 -1.47 -29.60
CA ARG A 430 11.22 -1.76 -31.04
C ARG A 430 10.46 -0.75 -31.89
N PHE A 431 9.55 0.01 -31.30
CA PHE A 431 8.71 0.98 -31.99
C PHE A 431 9.12 2.41 -31.62
N SER A 432 9.31 3.26 -32.65
CA SER A 432 9.59 4.69 -32.47
C SER A 432 8.31 5.48 -32.23
N GLU A 433 7.19 5.04 -32.81
CA GLU A 433 5.93 5.76 -32.74
C GLU A 433 5.18 5.46 -31.44
N PRO A 434 4.73 6.52 -30.70
CA PRO A 434 3.99 6.35 -29.45
C PRO A 434 2.71 5.51 -29.58
N ALA A 435 2.05 5.56 -30.75
CA ALA A 435 0.84 4.80 -31.00
C ALA A 435 1.11 3.28 -31.07
N ASP A 436 2.23 2.87 -31.65
CA ASP A 436 2.62 1.46 -31.74
C ASP A 436 3.05 0.94 -30.35
N GLN A 437 3.78 1.75 -29.58
CA GLN A 437 4.10 1.42 -28.18
C GLN A 437 2.83 1.25 -27.33
N ALA A 438 1.85 2.14 -27.49
CA ALA A 438 0.57 2.05 -26.79
C ALA A 438 -0.21 0.77 -27.16
N LYS A 439 -0.10 0.32 -28.41
CA LYS A 439 -0.69 -0.94 -28.86
C LYS A 439 -0.08 -2.16 -28.15
N VAL A 440 1.24 -2.21 -27.99
CA VAL A 440 1.92 -3.26 -27.21
C VAL A 440 1.35 -3.32 -25.78
N GLY A 441 1.24 -2.16 -25.11
CA GLY A 441 0.68 -2.10 -23.76
C GLY A 441 -0.79 -2.51 -23.69
N LEU A 442 -1.58 -2.16 -24.71
CA LEU A 442 -2.99 -2.59 -24.81
C LEU A 442 -3.10 -4.11 -25.00
N ASP A 443 -2.33 -4.68 -25.92
CA ASP A 443 -2.33 -6.12 -26.20
C ASP A 443 -1.91 -6.94 -24.98
N LEU A 444 -0.92 -6.45 -24.20
CA LEU A 444 -0.54 -7.05 -22.93
C LEU A 444 -1.71 -7.01 -21.94
N ALA A 445 -2.36 -5.85 -21.78
CA ALA A 445 -3.48 -5.70 -20.85
C ALA A 445 -4.67 -6.60 -21.22
N VAL A 446 -5.01 -6.71 -22.51
CA VAL A 446 -6.05 -7.62 -23.03
C VAL A 446 -5.69 -9.06 -22.72
N THR A 447 -4.45 -9.47 -22.99
CA THR A 447 -3.96 -10.82 -22.71
C THR A 447 -4.10 -11.16 -21.23
N ARG A 448 -3.70 -10.24 -20.35
CA ARG A 448 -3.82 -10.43 -18.89
C ARG A 448 -5.28 -10.52 -18.44
N ALA A 449 -6.14 -9.62 -18.92
CA ALA A 449 -7.55 -9.60 -18.57
C ALA A 449 -8.27 -10.90 -19.00
N ARG A 450 -7.99 -11.40 -20.21
CA ARG A 450 -8.52 -12.69 -20.70
C ARG A 450 -8.02 -13.87 -19.88
N ALA A 451 -6.73 -13.87 -19.52
CA ALA A 451 -6.16 -14.89 -18.66
C ALA A 451 -6.87 -14.95 -17.32
N TYR A 452 -7.07 -13.82 -16.64
CA TYR A 452 -7.75 -13.78 -15.36
C TYR A 452 -9.19 -14.30 -15.43
N LYS A 453 -9.92 -13.96 -16.49
CA LYS A 453 -11.28 -14.49 -16.70
C LYS A 453 -11.27 -16.01 -16.91
N SER A 454 -10.36 -16.54 -17.73
CA SER A 454 -10.25 -17.96 -18.03
C SER A 454 -9.72 -18.82 -16.87
N GLU A 455 -8.88 -18.22 -16.01
CA GLU A 455 -8.33 -18.85 -14.81
C GLU A 455 -9.30 -18.82 -13.62
N GLY A 456 -10.50 -18.25 -13.79
CA GLY A 456 -11.55 -18.22 -12.77
C GLY A 456 -11.26 -17.28 -11.60
N TRP A 457 -10.55 -16.18 -11.81
CA TRP A 457 -10.47 -15.11 -10.83
C TRP A 457 -11.85 -14.48 -10.60
N ALA A 458 -12.07 -13.87 -9.43
CA ALA A 458 -13.38 -13.31 -9.07
C ALA A 458 -13.74 -12.06 -9.88
N GLY A 459 -12.79 -11.46 -10.56
CA GLY A 459 -13.02 -10.26 -11.36
C GLY A 459 -11.74 -9.64 -11.89
N LEU A 460 -11.84 -8.39 -12.28
CA LEU A 460 -10.76 -7.58 -12.84
C LEU A 460 -10.77 -6.18 -12.20
N TYR A 461 -9.62 -5.70 -11.79
CA TYR A 461 -9.36 -4.32 -11.42
C TYR A 461 -8.53 -3.65 -12.53
N LEU A 462 -9.15 -2.81 -13.36
CA LEU A 462 -8.54 -2.22 -14.55
C LEU A 462 -8.07 -0.80 -14.31
N MET A 463 -6.77 -0.57 -14.41
CA MET A 463 -6.12 0.72 -14.24
C MET A 463 -5.70 1.30 -15.60
N SER A 464 -6.28 2.45 -15.96
CA SER A 464 -5.90 3.21 -17.16
C SER A 464 -5.88 4.72 -16.86
N PRO A 465 -4.89 5.19 -16.09
CA PRO A 465 -4.93 6.49 -15.42
C PRO A 465 -4.95 7.71 -16.36
N ALA A 466 -4.76 7.53 -17.66
CA ALA A 466 -4.71 8.64 -18.60
C ALA A 466 -5.63 8.50 -19.82
N SER A 467 -6.30 7.36 -20.01
CA SER A 467 -7.14 7.16 -21.19
C SER A 467 -8.23 6.14 -20.93
N MET A 468 -9.44 6.63 -20.78
CA MET A 468 -10.60 5.73 -20.70
C MET A 468 -10.82 4.95 -22.00
N GLY A 469 -10.43 5.50 -23.15
CA GLY A 469 -10.49 4.77 -24.42
C GLY A 469 -9.66 3.48 -24.43
N ALA A 470 -8.50 3.48 -23.77
CA ALA A 470 -7.71 2.25 -23.62
C ALA A 470 -8.40 1.25 -22.68
N ALA A 471 -8.99 1.70 -21.58
CA ALA A 471 -9.78 0.85 -20.68
C ALA A 471 -10.97 0.23 -21.45
N VAL A 472 -11.75 1.04 -22.17
CA VAL A 472 -12.88 0.57 -22.99
C VAL A 472 -12.42 -0.46 -24.02
N SER A 473 -11.26 -0.27 -24.65
CA SER A 473 -10.71 -1.25 -25.61
C SER A 473 -10.40 -2.59 -24.95
N VAL A 474 -9.81 -2.60 -23.75
CA VAL A 474 -9.60 -3.84 -22.98
C VAL A 474 -10.93 -4.51 -22.66
N LEU A 475 -11.92 -3.74 -22.19
CA LEU A 475 -13.23 -4.27 -21.81
C LEU A 475 -13.99 -4.87 -23.01
N LYS A 476 -13.96 -4.22 -24.17
CA LYS A 476 -14.54 -4.75 -25.42
C LYS A 476 -13.90 -6.07 -25.81
N ALA A 477 -12.57 -6.13 -25.79
CA ALA A 477 -11.84 -7.36 -26.11
C ALA A 477 -12.07 -8.49 -25.08
N LEU A 478 -12.50 -8.17 -23.86
CA LEU A 478 -12.86 -9.16 -22.83
C LEU A 478 -14.31 -9.65 -22.99
N ALA A 479 -15.18 -8.87 -23.63
CA ALA A 479 -16.57 -9.21 -23.90
C ALA A 479 -16.74 -10.11 -25.15
N GLU A 480 -15.79 -10.04 -26.11
CA GLU A 480 -15.66 -10.93 -27.26
C GLU A 480 -15.20 -12.35 -26.85
#